data_6a6dc59ac489faa65ac77b13ecc38db4
#
_entry.id   6a6dc59ac489faa65ac77b13ecc38db4
#
_cell.length_a   1.000
_cell.length_b   1.000
_cell.length_c   1.000
_cell.angle_alpha   90.00
_cell.angle_beta   90.00
_cell.angle_gamma   90.00
#
_symmetry.space_group_name_H-M   'P 1'
#
loop_
_entity.id
_entity.type
_entity.pdbx_description
1 polymer ?
#
loop_
_entity_poly.entity_id
_entity_poly.type
_entity_poly.pdbx_seq_one_letter_code
_entity_poly.pdbx_strand_id
1 'polypeptide(L)'
;LNFHGLCFQDSPSGVGDGVQFSTAFAPGIQIAASWDRDLFYQRGVAIGQEFRGKGVHFALGPMMNIDRNALHGRNWEGFGADPYLSGENSFQYV
;
A
#
# COMPACT_ATOMS: atom_id res chain seq x y z
N LEU A 1 29.23 3.74 -17.03
CA LEU A 1 27.80 3.36 -16.95
C LEU A 1 27.02 4.57 -16.46
N ASN A 2 26.09 5.07 -17.28
CA ASN A 2 25.24 6.22 -16.94
C ASN A 2 23.95 5.71 -16.28
N PHE A 3 24.04 5.28 -15.02
CA PHE A 3 22.91 4.80 -14.23
C PHE A 3 22.33 5.96 -13.42
N HIS A 4 21.10 6.34 -13.70
CA HIS A 4 20.42 7.48 -13.08
C HIS A 4 19.85 7.18 -11.66
N GLY A 5 20.02 5.97 -11.16
CA GLY A 5 19.45 5.55 -9.89
C GLY A 5 18.01 5.06 -9.99
N LEU A 6 17.48 4.60 -8.87
CA LEU A 6 16.09 4.14 -8.74
C LEU A 6 15.36 5.00 -7.70
N CYS A 7 14.10 5.31 -7.98
CA CYS A 7 13.25 6.08 -7.09
C CYS A 7 12.42 5.13 -6.22
N PHE A 8 12.52 5.31 -4.91
CA PHE A 8 11.72 4.62 -3.89
C PHE A 8 10.80 5.63 -3.23
N GLN A 9 9.57 5.24 -2.97
CA GLN A 9 8.62 6.08 -2.23
C GLN A 9 7.83 5.25 -1.22
N ASP A 10 7.51 5.86 -0.08
CA ASP A 10 6.54 5.33 0.87
C ASP A 10 5.16 5.25 0.24
N SER A 11 4.42 4.17 0.56
CA SER A 11 3.26 3.88 -0.26
C SER A 11 2.08 3.14 0.34
N PRO A 12 1.93 2.91 1.64
CA PRO A 12 0.79 2.11 2.12
C PRO A 12 -0.57 2.66 1.70
N SER A 13 -0.67 3.98 1.48
CA SER A 13 -1.92 4.65 1.09
C SER A 13 -1.79 5.49 -0.19
N GLY A 14 -0.78 5.23 -1.00
CA GLY A 14 -0.51 5.94 -2.26
C GLY A 14 0.91 6.50 -2.34
N VAL A 15 1.24 7.22 -3.41
CA VAL A 15 2.57 7.82 -3.58
C VAL A 15 2.77 8.92 -2.55
N GLY A 16 3.78 8.75 -1.67
CA GLY A 16 4.05 9.65 -0.56
C GLY A 16 5.15 10.69 -0.83
N ASP A 17 5.57 11.33 0.24
CA ASP A 17 6.78 12.14 0.40
C ASP A 17 7.10 13.16 -0.71
N GLY A 18 6.40 14.30 -0.67
CA GLY A 18 6.70 15.46 -1.51
C GLY A 18 6.22 15.35 -2.96
N VAL A 19 5.54 14.28 -3.33
CA VAL A 19 4.91 14.15 -4.64
C VAL A 19 3.60 14.95 -4.66
N GLN A 20 3.50 15.88 -5.61
CA GLN A 20 2.28 16.68 -5.78
C GLN A 20 1.24 15.94 -6.65
N PHE A 21 -0.03 16.24 -6.41
CA PHE A 21 -1.17 15.67 -7.16
C PHE A 21 -1.20 14.14 -7.10
N SER A 22 -0.93 13.57 -5.93
CA SER A 22 -1.10 12.14 -5.66
C SER A 22 -2.43 11.87 -4.96
N THR A 23 -2.94 10.66 -5.17
CA THR A 23 -4.19 10.21 -4.55
C THR A 23 -3.92 9.70 -3.13
N ALA A 24 -4.70 10.17 -2.16
CA ALA A 24 -4.79 9.55 -0.84
C ALA A 24 -5.82 8.41 -0.92
N PHE A 25 -5.34 7.20 -1.13
CA PHE A 25 -6.20 6.02 -1.17
C PHE A 25 -6.69 5.66 0.25
N ALA A 26 -7.82 4.96 0.31
CA ALA A 26 -8.33 4.44 1.58
C ALA A 26 -7.24 3.61 2.30
N PRO A 27 -7.05 3.78 3.61
CA PRO A 27 -6.04 3.04 4.36
C PRO A 27 -6.30 1.54 4.36
N GLY A 28 -5.25 0.74 4.58
CA GLY A 28 -5.31 -0.71 4.49
C GLY A 28 -6.38 -1.34 5.36
N ILE A 29 -6.56 -0.84 6.59
CA ILE A 29 -7.57 -1.37 7.53
C ILE A 29 -9.01 -1.21 6.99
N GLN A 30 -9.32 -0.13 6.30
CA GLN A 30 -10.64 0.07 5.70
C GLN A 30 -10.89 -0.88 4.53
N ILE A 31 -9.87 -1.09 3.71
CA ILE A 31 -9.96 -2.03 2.59
C ILE A 31 -10.11 -3.46 3.11
N ALA A 32 -9.33 -3.85 4.11
CA ALA A 32 -9.43 -5.15 4.75
C ALA A 32 -10.82 -5.42 5.34
N ALA A 33 -11.43 -4.41 5.96
CA ALA A 33 -12.77 -4.50 6.54
C ALA A 33 -13.88 -4.76 5.51
N SER A 34 -13.62 -4.57 4.23
CA SER A 34 -14.59 -4.90 3.17
C SER A 34 -14.70 -6.40 2.91
N TRP A 35 -13.69 -7.20 3.20
CA TRP A 35 -13.57 -8.63 2.86
C TRP A 35 -13.73 -8.92 1.37
N ASP A 36 -13.52 -7.92 0.51
CA ASP A 36 -13.70 -7.99 -0.92
C ASP A 36 -12.35 -8.07 -1.65
N ARG A 37 -12.03 -9.26 -2.20
CA ARG A 37 -10.78 -9.52 -2.92
C ARG A 37 -10.66 -8.68 -4.19
N ASP A 38 -11.75 -8.45 -4.88
CA ASP A 38 -11.73 -7.64 -6.11
C ASP A 38 -11.38 -6.19 -5.79
N LEU A 39 -11.88 -5.68 -4.67
CA LEU A 39 -11.54 -4.33 -4.19
C LEU A 39 -10.06 -4.25 -3.77
N PHE A 40 -9.51 -5.29 -3.15
CA PHE A 40 -8.09 -5.37 -2.81
C PHE A 40 -7.22 -5.25 -4.06
N TYR A 41 -7.54 -6.05 -5.07
CA TYR A 41 -6.84 -6.05 -6.35
C TYR A 41 -6.95 -4.70 -7.07
N GLN A 42 -8.16 -4.15 -7.19
CA GLN A 42 -8.39 -2.86 -7.84
C GLN A 42 -7.60 -1.73 -7.18
N ARG A 43 -7.54 -1.72 -5.84
CA ARG A 43 -6.73 -0.74 -5.10
C ARG A 43 -5.24 -0.90 -5.42
N GLY A 44 -4.72 -2.11 -5.41
CA GLY A 44 -3.33 -2.40 -5.78
C GLY A 44 -3.00 -1.91 -7.19
N VAL A 45 -3.86 -2.23 -8.16
CA VAL A 45 -3.71 -1.76 -9.56
C VAL A 45 -3.71 -0.23 -9.64
N ALA A 46 -4.64 0.44 -8.96
CA ALA A 46 -4.75 1.90 -9.00
C ALA A 46 -3.50 2.59 -8.41
N ILE A 47 -3.00 2.10 -7.27
CA ILE A 47 -1.76 2.59 -6.66
C ILE A 47 -0.57 2.34 -7.59
N GLY A 48 -0.43 1.14 -8.13
CA GLY A 48 0.66 0.78 -9.05
C GLY A 48 0.67 1.65 -10.32
N GLN A 49 -0.50 1.95 -10.87
CA GLN A 49 -0.63 2.86 -12.02
C GLN A 49 -0.17 4.28 -11.68
N GLU A 50 -0.52 4.78 -10.49
CA GLU A 50 -0.08 6.10 -10.05
C GLU A 50 1.43 6.14 -9.82
N PHE A 51 2.01 5.11 -9.17
CA PHE A 51 3.46 4.97 -9.02
C PHE A 51 4.18 5.00 -10.37
N ARG A 52 3.70 4.22 -11.32
CA ARG A 52 4.24 4.20 -12.69
C ARG A 52 4.11 5.56 -13.37
N GLY A 53 2.94 6.21 -13.25
CA GLY A 53 2.69 7.52 -13.84
C GLY A 53 3.56 8.64 -13.24
N LYS A 54 3.98 8.49 -11.99
CA LYS A 54 4.88 9.43 -11.29
C LYS A 54 6.37 9.11 -11.48
N GLY A 55 6.71 8.04 -12.21
CA GLY A 55 8.10 7.65 -12.44
C GLY A 55 8.78 7.03 -11.22
N VAL A 56 8.03 6.54 -10.26
CA VAL A 56 8.54 5.83 -9.08
C VAL A 56 8.72 4.36 -9.41
N HIS A 57 9.91 3.82 -9.10
CA HIS A 57 10.28 2.46 -9.45
C HIS A 57 9.91 1.43 -8.38
N PHE A 58 9.96 1.82 -7.12
CA PHE A 58 9.70 0.96 -5.97
C PHE A 58 8.72 1.60 -4.99
N ALA A 59 7.66 0.87 -4.68
CA ALA A 59 6.74 1.18 -3.62
C ALA A 59 7.19 0.49 -2.31
N LEU A 60 7.33 1.25 -1.23
CA LEU A 60 7.60 0.70 0.11
C LEU A 60 6.26 0.33 0.77
N GLY A 61 5.68 -0.74 0.32
CA GLY A 61 4.36 -1.27 0.71
C GLY A 61 4.05 -2.56 -0.05
N PRO A 62 2.91 -3.17 0.24
CA PRO A 62 1.91 -2.80 1.26
C PRO A 62 2.42 -3.02 2.69
N MET A 63 1.77 -2.42 3.70
CA MET A 63 2.05 -2.70 5.10
C MET A 63 1.41 -4.05 5.48
N MET A 64 2.23 -5.09 5.56
CA MET A 64 1.81 -6.47 5.86
C MET A 64 1.98 -6.86 7.33
N ASN A 65 2.37 -5.92 8.18
CA ASN A 65 2.55 -6.18 9.59
C ASN A 65 1.21 -6.54 10.24
N ILE A 66 1.23 -7.59 11.05
CA ILE A 66 0.06 -7.99 11.83
C ILE A 66 -0.06 -7.05 13.05
N ASP A 67 -1.23 -6.47 13.24
CA ASP A 67 -1.51 -5.50 14.31
C ASP A 67 -1.64 -6.18 15.66
N ARG A 68 -0.51 -6.59 16.26
CA ARG A 68 -0.48 -7.29 17.56
C ARG A 68 -0.70 -6.36 18.74
N ASN A 69 -0.46 -5.08 18.57
CA ASN A 69 -0.56 -4.07 19.63
C ASN A 69 -1.43 -2.91 19.17
N ALA A 70 -2.59 -2.75 19.77
CA ALA A 70 -3.55 -1.69 19.43
C ALA A 70 -3.01 -0.26 19.65
N LEU A 71 -1.96 -0.11 20.47
CA LEU A 71 -1.33 1.19 20.72
C LEU A 71 -0.28 1.57 19.66
N HIS A 72 -0.01 0.72 18.67
CA HIS A 72 0.93 1.03 17.61
C HIS A 72 0.38 2.14 16.71
N GLY A 73 1.18 3.17 16.45
CA GLY A 73 0.72 4.42 15.79
C GLY A 73 0.35 4.29 14.32
N ARG A 74 0.73 3.20 13.64
CA ARG A 74 0.54 3.01 12.19
C ARG A 74 -0.33 1.81 11.83
N ASN A 75 -1.06 1.23 12.77
CA ASN A 75 -1.92 0.07 12.51
C ASN A 75 -2.94 0.30 11.40
N TRP A 76 -3.42 1.52 11.24
CA TRP A 76 -4.40 1.89 10.22
C TRP A 76 -3.91 1.69 8.78
N GLU A 77 -2.60 1.68 8.56
CA GLU A 77 -2.01 1.48 7.24
C GLU A 77 -2.03 0.01 6.81
N GLY A 78 -2.01 -0.91 7.78
CA GLY A 78 -2.02 -2.36 7.56
C GLY A 78 -3.42 -2.93 7.37
N PHE A 79 -3.49 -4.26 7.31
CA PHE A 79 -4.73 -4.99 7.01
C PHE A 79 -5.38 -5.63 8.25
N GLY A 80 -4.92 -5.25 9.45
CA GLY A 80 -5.47 -5.73 10.72
C GLY A 80 -4.68 -6.86 11.35
N ALA A 81 -5.28 -7.49 12.36
CA ALA A 81 -4.61 -8.48 13.21
C ALA A 81 -4.73 -9.93 12.69
N ASP A 82 -5.59 -10.19 11.72
CA ASP A 82 -5.79 -11.51 11.15
C ASP A 82 -4.72 -11.82 10.08
N PRO A 83 -3.87 -12.84 10.28
CA PRO A 83 -2.80 -13.16 9.33
C PRO A 83 -3.31 -13.68 7.99
N TYR A 84 -4.46 -14.37 7.96
CA TYR A 84 -5.06 -14.83 6.72
C TYR A 84 -5.55 -13.64 5.89
N LEU A 85 -6.34 -12.75 6.48
CA LEU A 85 -6.84 -11.56 5.81
C LEU A 85 -5.69 -10.66 5.32
N SER A 86 -4.65 -10.49 6.15
CA SER A 86 -3.46 -9.73 5.77
C SER A 86 -2.72 -10.37 4.60
N GLY A 87 -2.59 -11.70 4.58
CA GLY A 87 -2.00 -12.45 3.48
C GLY A 87 -2.77 -12.31 2.18
N GLU A 88 -4.11 -12.46 2.22
CA GLU A 88 -4.98 -12.31 1.06
C GLU A 88 -4.91 -10.90 0.47
N ASN A 89 -4.98 -9.85 1.31
CA ASN A 89 -4.82 -8.48 0.85
C ASN A 89 -3.45 -8.24 0.20
N SER A 90 -2.39 -8.74 0.83
CA SER A 90 -1.03 -8.58 0.33
C SER A 90 -0.84 -9.26 -1.02
N PHE A 91 -1.38 -10.46 -1.18
CA PHE A 91 -1.33 -11.20 -2.45
C PHE A 91 -2.03 -10.45 -3.58
N GLN A 92 -3.20 -9.87 -3.32
CA GLN A 92 -3.94 -9.12 -4.33
C GLN A 92 -3.30 -7.75 -4.64
N TYR A 93 -2.53 -7.21 -3.69
CA TYR A 93 -1.91 -5.89 -3.86
C TYR A 93 -0.63 -5.95 -4.71
N VAL A 94 0.17 -7.02 -4.61
CA VAL A 94 1.46 -7.20 -5.30
C VAL A 94 1.29 -7.89 -6.64
#